data_2e841c0689b655ef974903606cfeae72
#
_entry.id   2e841c0689b655ef974903606cfeae72
#
_cell.length_a   1.000
_cell.length_b   1.000
_cell.length_c   1.000
_cell.angle_alpha   90.00
_cell.angle_beta   90.00
_cell.angle_gamma   90.00
#
_symmetry.space_group_name_H-M   'P 1'
#
loop_
_entity.id
_entity.type
_entity.pdbx_description
1 polymer ?
#
loop_
_entity_poly.entity_id
_entity_poly.type
_entity_poly.pdbx_seq_one_letter_code
_entity_poly.pdbx_strand_id
1 'polypeptide(L)'
;WCLIFFIVTIDLIFESFMGFNLMGNISPDKGRLSSFLGEELKIGNYYFGFILLTLAYLNFKNKENYILYFFSVVFIITGLLIGERSNFLKILFIISLFLFFFENKNYLKKIFLILISFIILASIIYSNNNYKDRFWIMLIKPVIQSSLNPVTTLKMSTYGAHYDAAIKIFNDNKFFGIGLKNFRMESGNTKYRNKEFIFTDARQTTHPHQIHFEILS
;
A
#
# COMPACT_ATOMS: atom_id res chain seq x y z
N TRP A 1 2.17 21.91 -7.91
CA TRP A 1 1.99 20.55 -7.38
C TRP A 1 3.18 20.10 -6.55
N CYS A 2 4.43 20.29 -7.01
CA CYS A 2 5.61 19.88 -6.25
C CYS A 2 5.66 20.53 -4.85
N LEU A 3 5.32 21.81 -4.73
CA LEU A 3 5.27 22.49 -3.43
C LEU A 3 4.26 21.83 -2.49
N ILE A 4 3.06 21.54 -2.99
CA ILE A 4 2.01 20.86 -2.22
C ILE A 4 2.49 19.46 -1.79
N PHE A 5 3.15 18.73 -2.69
CA PHE A 5 3.70 17.42 -2.39
C PHE A 5 4.77 17.47 -1.28
N PHE A 6 5.63 18.49 -1.29
CA PHE A 6 6.62 18.68 -0.21
C PHE A 6 5.94 19.01 1.13
N ILE A 7 4.90 19.86 1.13
CA ILE A 7 4.14 20.17 2.35
C ILE A 7 3.51 18.89 2.92
N VAL A 8 2.87 18.06 2.07
CA VAL A 8 2.32 16.77 2.48
C VAL A 8 3.39 15.83 2.99
N THR A 9 4.57 15.80 2.37
CA THR A 9 5.69 14.97 2.83
C THR A 9 6.16 15.39 4.23
N ILE A 10 6.29 16.69 4.48
CA ILE A 10 6.66 17.25 5.79
C ILE A 10 5.59 16.90 6.83
N ASP A 11 4.32 17.08 6.49
CA ASP A 11 3.20 16.76 7.38
C ASP A 11 3.17 15.27 7.74
N LEU A 12 3.36 14.37 6.78
CA LEU A 12 3.44 12.92 7.03
C LEU A 12 4.60 12.54 7.95
N ILE A 13 5.76 13.15 7.76
CA ILE A 13 6.91 12.93 8.65
C ILE A 13 6.58 13.46 10.05
N PHE A 14 6.01 14.66 10.16
CA PHE A 14 5.59 15.24 11.43
C PHE A 14 4.55 14.36 12.14
N GLU A 15 3.50 13.92 11.45
CA GLU A 15 2.46 13.03 11.98
C GLU A 15 3.07 11.71 12.50
N SER A 16 4.08 11.16 11.82
CA SER A 16 4.72 9.91 12.24
C SER A 16 5.46 10.02 13.57
N PHE A 17 5.96 11.20 13.92
CA PHE A 17 6.66 11.45 15.21
C PHE A 17 5.72 11.93 16.31
N MET A 18 4.77 12.81 15.97
CA MET A 18 3.90 13.46 16.96
C MET A 18 2.61 12.68 17.23
N GLY A 19 2.21 11.78 16.30
CA GLY A 19 0.95 11.05 16.38
C GLY A 19 -0.28 11.84 15.92
N PHE A 20 -0.11 13.10 15.46
CA PHE A 20 -1.14 13.95 14.87
C PHE A 20 -0.54 14.80 13.75
N ASN A 21 -1.35 15.17 12.76
CA ASN A 21 -0.92 15.99 11.63
C ASN A 21 -0.84 17.49 12.00
N LEU A 22 -0.35 18.33 11.08
CA LEU A 22 -0.23 19.78 11.28
C LEU A 22 -1.56 20.50 11.58
N MET A 23 -2.71 19.88 11.26
CA MET A 23 -4.04 20.38 11.60
C MET A 23 -4.56 19.86 12.94
N GLY A 24 -3.79 19.03 13.65
CA GLY A 24 -4.16 18.44 14.95
C GLY A 24 -5.03 17.18 14.83
N ASN A 25 -5.27 16.64 13.64
CA ASN A 25 -6.05 15.42 13.48
C ASN A 25 -5.18 14.18 13.75
N ILE A 26 -5.78 13.18 14.42
CA ILE A 26 -5.15 11.90 14.68
C ILE A 26 -5.66 10.88 13.68
N SER A 27 -4.77 10.05 13.14
CA SER A 27 -5.16 8.99 12.21
C SER A 27 -6.07 7.95 12.91
N PRO A 28 -7.17 7.52 12.26
CA PRO A 28 -8.12 6.57 12.84
C PRO A 28 -7.56 5.15 12.99
N ASP A 29 -6.49 4.80 12.26
CA ASP A 29 -5.90 3.45 12.26
C ASP A 29 -4.44 3.48 12.71
N LYS A 30 -4.13 2.77 13.78
CA LYS A 30 -2.76 2.68 14.30
C LYS A 30 -1.81 2.08 13.25
N GLY A 31 -0.70 2.77 13.01
CA GLY A 31 0.31 2.36 12.02
C GLY A 31 -0.05 2.73 10.57
N ARG A 32 -1.02 3.64 10.37
CA ARG A 32 -1.27 4.33 9.11
C ARG A 32 -1.33 5.83 9.36
N LEU A 33 -0.87 6.60 8.38
CA LEU A 33 -0.95 8.06 8.42
C LEU A 33 -2.05 8.54 7.48
N SER A 34 -2.69 9.63 7.82
CA SER A 34 -3.79 10.22 7.03
C SER A 34 -3.47 11.61 6.49
N SER A 35 -2.47 12.31 7.08
CA SER A 35 -2.11 13.68 6.71
C SER A 35 -3.35 14.59 6.69
N PHE A 36 -3.46 15.46 5.70
CA PHE A 36 -4.59 16.38 5.53
C PHE A 36 -5.92 15.72 5.12
N LEU A 37 -5.94 14.41 4.86
CA LEU A 37 -7.18 13.70 4.49
C LEU A 37 -8.04 13.29 5.71
N GLY A 38 -7.55 13.51 6.94
CA GLY A 38 -8.29 13.27 8.16
C GLY A 38 -8.68 11.79 8.34
N GLU A 39 -9.96 11.47 8.26
CA GLU A 39 -10.44 10.09 8.44
C GLU A 39 -10.20 9.18 7.23
N GLU A 40 -9.90 9.74 6.06
CA GLU A 40 -9.66 8.96 4.86
C GLU A 40 -8.21 8.45 4.76
N LEU A 41 -8.04 7.15 4.88
CA LEU A 41 -6.73 6.48 4.80
C LEU A 41 -6.32 6.20 3.34
N LYS A 42 -6.36 7.22 2.47
CA LYS A 42 -6.04 7.12 1.03
C LYS A 42 -4.82 7.93 0.61
N ILE A 43 -4.11 8.50 1.57
CA ILE A 43 -2.96 9.39 1.30
C ILE A 43 -1.86 8.68 0.50
N GLY A 44 -1.70 7.36 0.64
CA GLY A 44 -0.73 6.58 -0.10
C GLY A 44 -0.96 6.58 -1.62
N ASN A 45 -2.21 6.63 -2.09
CA ASN A 45 -2.53 6.75 -3.51
C ASN A 45 -2.14 8.12 -4.07
N TYR A 46 -2.44 9.19 -3.31
CA TYR A 46 -1.99 10.55 -3.64
C TYR A 46 -0.46 10.61 -3.71
N TYR A 47 0.20 10.09 -2.69
CA TYR A 47 1.64 10.11 -2.58
C TYR A 47 2.31 9.38 -3.75
N PHE A 48 1.83 8.17 -4.06
CA PHE A 48 2.29 7.41 -5.23
C PHE A 48 2.09 8.16 -6.55
N GLY A 49 0.93 8.81 -6.73
CA GLY A 49 0.59 9.51 -7.98
C GLY A 49 1.48 10.70 -8.29
N PHE A 50 1.95 11.43 -7.27
CA PHE A 50 2.72 12.67 -7.46
C PHE A 50 4.24 12.51 -7.35
N ILE A 51 4.73 11.36 -6.91
CA ILE A 51 6.15 11.14 -6.65
C ILE A 51 7.01 11.28 -7.91
N LEU A 52 6.57 10.70 -9.04
CA LEU A 52 7.28 10.78 -10.32
C LEU A 52 7.36 12.20 -10.86
N LEU A 53 6.26 12.95 -10.76
CA LEU A 53 6.22 14.33 -11.19
C LEU A 53 7.22 15.18 -10.41
N THR A 54 7.31 14.93 -9.10
CA THR A 54 8.26 15.64 -8.22
C THR A 54 9.71 15.25 -8.51
N LEU A 55 9.98 13.96 -8.70
CA LEU A 55 11.31 13.48 -9.06
C LEU A 55 11.76 14.00 -10.44
N ALA A 56 10.85 14.00 -11.42
CA ALA A 56 11.13 14.56 -12.75
C ALA A 56 11.46 16.06 -12.67
N TYR A 57 10.69 16.81 -11.88
CA TYR A 57 10.96 18.23 -11.64
C TYR A 57 12.32 18.46 -10.97
N LEU A 58 12.65 17.67 -9.94
CA LEU A 58 13.95 17.76 -9.27
C LEU A 58 15.10 17.43 -10.22
N ASN A 59 14.95 16.41 -11.04
CA ASN A 59 15.96 16.03 -12.04
C ASN A 59 16.14 17.10 -13.12
N PHE A 60 15.05 17.75 -13.55
CA PHE A 60 15.10 18.83 -14.54
C PHE A 60 15.76 20.09 -13.98
N LYS A 61 15.41 20.48 -12.75
CA LYS A 61 15.85 21.73 -12.14
C LYS A 61 17.28 21.65 -11.59
N ASN A 62 17.68 20.52 -11.07
CA ASN A 62 18.96 20.34 -10.40
C ASN A 62 19.92 19.53 -11.28
N LYS A 63 21.08 20.11 -11.58
CA LYS A 63 22.18 19.41 -12.29
C LYS A 63 22.90 18.40 -11.38
N GLU A 64 22.70 18.53 -10.09
CA GLU A 64 23.39 17.74 -9.06
C GLU A 64 22.54 16.54 -8.64
N ASN A 65 23.01 15.34 -8.95
CA ASN A 65 22.27 14.10 -8.70
C ASN A 65 22.10 13.76 -7.22
N TYR A 66 22.91 14.33 -6.30
CA TYR A 66 22.78 14.05 -4.87
C TYR A 66 21.44 14.53 -4.28
N ILE A 67 20.86 15.63 -4.82
CA ILE A 67 19.55 16.13 -4.41
C ILE A 67 18.47 15.13 -4.79
N LEU A 68 18.54 14.59 -6.01
CA LEU A 68 17.62 13.57 -6.48
C LEU A 68 17.67 12.31 -5.61
N TYR A 69 18.86 11.83 -5.28
CA TYR A 69 19.06 10.67 -4.43
C TYR A 69 18.53 10.89 -3.01
N PHE A 70 18.84 12.06 -2.43
CA PHE A 70 18.36 12.41 -1.09
C PHE A 70 16.83 12.37 -1.03
N PHE A 71 16.15 13.06 -1.95
CA PHE A 71 14.68 13.06 -1.97
C PHE A 71 14.08 11.71 -2.32
N SER A 72 14.73 10.90 -3.15
CA SER A 72 14.29 9.52 -3.41
C SER A 72 14.27 8.69 -2.12
N VAL A 73 15.32 8.79 -1.29
CA VAL A 73 15.35 8.10 0.02
C VAL A 73 14.27 8.64 0.95
N VAL A 74 14.12 9.96 1.06
CA VAL A 74 13.05 10.59 1.87
C VAL A 74 11.67 10.08 1.44
N PHE A 75 11.39 10.02 0.14
CA PHE A 75 10.10 9.59 -0.37
C PHE A 75 9.84 8.09 -0.13
N ILE A 76 10.87 7.23 -0.20
CA ILE A 76 10.74 5.81 0.15
C ILE A 76 10.43 5.67 1.64
N ILE A 77 11.14 6.38 2.52
CA ILE A 77 10.89 6.34 3.96
C ILE A 77 9.47 6.83 4.28
N THR A 78 9.06 7.98 3.71
CA THR A 78 7.70 8.50 3.92
C THR A 78 6.65 7.52 3.41
N GLY A 79 6.88 6.89 2.26
CA GLY A 79 6.00 5.85 1.72
C GLY A 79 5.83 4.66 2.66
N LEU A 80 6.88 4.25 3.39
CA LEU A 80 6.79 3.24 4.45
C LEU A 80 5.97 3.76 5.64
N LEU A 81 6.25 4.98 6.11
CA LEU A 81 5.60 5.59 7.27
C LEU A 81 4.09 5.74 7.07
N ILE A 82 3.62 5.98 5.84
CA ILE A 82 2.19 5.98 5.50
C ILE A 82 1.49 4.68 5.91
N GLY A 83 2.21 3.55 5.94
CA GLY A 83 1.70 2.26 6.41
C GLY A 83 0.80 1.52 5.40
N GLU A 84 0.66 1.99 4.17
CA GLU A 84 -0.09 1.32 3.11
C GLU A 84 0.82 0.39 2.30
N ARG A 85 0.77 -0.90 2.56
CA ARG A 85 1.66 -1.93 1.99
C ARG A 85 1.74 -1.93 0.47
N SER A 86 0.57 -1.90 -0.20
CA SER A 86 0.51 -1.94 -1.67
C SER A 86 1.09 -0.67 -2.30
N ASN A 87 0.78 0.49 -1.74
CA ASN A 87 1.31 1.76 -2.23
C ASN A 87 2.80 1.91 -1.95
N PHE A 88 3.27 1.43 -0.81
CA PHE A 88 4.71 1.37 -0.51
C PHE A 88 5.49 0.55 -1.55
N LEU A 89 5.01 -0.64 -1.92
CA LEU A 89 5.65 -1.46 -2.95
C LEU A 89 5.66 -0.77 -4.32
N LYS A 90 4.56 -0.09 -4.69
CA LYS A 90 4.50 0.71 -5.92
C LYS A 90 5.49 1.88 -5.88
N ILE A 91 5.60 2.59 -4.75
CA ILE A 91 6.55 3.70 -4.56
C ILE A 91 7.99 3.20 -4.72
N LEU A 92 8.34 2.12 -4.05
CA LEU A 92 9.66 1.52 -4.14
C LEU A 92 10.01 1.11 -5.58
N PHE A 93 9.06 0.46 -6.25
CA PHE A 93 9.24 0.03 -7.64
C PHE A 93 9.42 1.23 -8.59
N ILE A 94 8.55 2.24 -8.48
CA ILE A 94 8.56 3.37 -9.42
C ILE A 94 9.80 4.27 -9.22
N ILE A 95 10.26 4.47 -7.97
CA ILE A 95 11.51 5.20 -7.70
C ILE A 95 12.71 4.41 -8.24
N SER A 96 12.73 3.09 -8.05
CA SER A 96 13.80 2.25 -8.57
C SER A 96 13.87 2.30 -10.10
N LEU A 97 12.73 2.23 -10.79
CA LEU A 97 12.66 2.38 -12.24
C LEU A 97 13.12 3.77 -12.69
N PHE A 98 12.65 4.82 -12.00
CA PHE A 98 13.04 6.18 -12.32
C PHE A 98 14.55 6.38 -12.23
N LEU A 99 15.17 5.96 -11.14
CA LEU A 99 16.63 6.04 -10.96
C LEU A 99 17.37 5.18 -11.98
N PHE A 100 16.83 4.04 -12.37
CA PHE A 100 17.43 3.17 -13.37
C PHE A 100 17.45 3.80 -14.76
N PHE A 101 16.35 4.37 -15.21
CA PHE A 101 16.21 4.89 -16.57
C PHE A 101 16.72 6.32 -16.76
N PHE A 102 16.55 7.20 -15.78
CA PHE A 102 16.85 8.62 -15.95
C PHE A 102 18.28 9.01 -15.55
N GLU A 103 18.98 8.14 -14.83
CA GLU A 103 20.37 8.41 -14.48
C GLU A 103 21.32 7.38 -15.10
N ASN A 104 22.10 7.81 -16.10
CA ASN A 104 23.04 6.92 -16.79
C ASN A 104 24.44 6.83 -16.14
N LYS A 105 24.68 7.59 -15.06
CA LYS A 105 26.03 7.67 -14.45
C LYS A 105 26.05 6.98 -13.08
N ASN A 106 26.98 6.03 -12.89
CA ASN A 106 27.29 5.38 -11.60
C ASN A 106 26.28 4.36 -11.04
N TYR A 107 26.18 3.21 -11.70
CA TYR A 107 25.38 2.07 -11.22
C TYR A 107 25.72 1.66 -9.77
N LEU A 108 26.98 1.74 -9.34
CA LEU A 108 27.38 1.42 -7.98
C LEU A 108 26.73 2.32 -6.94
N LYS A 109 26.59 3.63 -7.21
CA LYS A 109 25.90 4.56 -6.29
C LYS A 109 24.40 4.23 -6.18
N LYS A 110 23.76 3.84 -7.27
CA LYS A 110 22.34 3.42 -7.27
C LYS A 110 22.12 2.17 -6.43
N ILE A 111 22.94 1.14 -6.64
CA ILE A 111 22.90 -0.10 -5.85
C ILE A 111 23.11 0.21 -4.36
N PHE A 112 24.09 1.03 -4.04
CA PHE A 112 24.37 1.44 -2.67
C PHE A 112 23.20 2.19 -2.03
N LEU A 113 22.54 3.10 -2.75
CA LEU A 113 21.33 3.80 -2.28
C LEU A 113 20.16 2.85 -2.02
N ILE A 114 19.94 1.91 -2.93
CA ILE A 114 18.89 0.89 -2.76
C ILE A 114 19.20 0.06 -1.51
N LEU A 115 20.45 -0.39 -1.33
CA LEU A 115 20.84 -1.17 -0.16
C LEU A 115 20.68 -0.38 1.15
N ILE A 116 21.14 0.89 1.19
CA ILE A 116 20.92 1.75 2.36
C ILE A 116 19.43 1.92 2.65
N SER A 117 18.61 2.17 1.62
CA SER A 117 17.15 2.28 1.80
C SER A 117 16.58 1.01 2.43
N PHE A 118 16.99 -0.17 1.96
CA PHE A 118 16.54 -1.44 2.55
C PHE A 118 16.97 -1.61 4.01
N ILE A 119 18.18 -1.20 4.37
CA ILE A 119 18.68 -1.26 5.76
C ILE A 119 17.85 -0.33 6.67
N ILE A 120 17.60 0.90 6.22
CA ILE A 120 16.78 1.87 6.96
C ILE A 120 15.35 1.34 7.13
N LEU A 121 14.75 0.82 6.06
CA LEU A 121 13.41 0.24 6.08
C LEU A 121 13.31 -0.95 7.05
N ALA A 122 14.28 -1.85 7.00
CA ALA A 122 14.37 -2.99 7.91
C ALA A 122 14.47 -2.53 9.38
N SER A 123 15.28 -1.50 9.64
CA SER A 123 15.43 -0.91 10.98
C SER A 123 14.11 -0.31 11.49
N ILE A 124 13.38 0.45 10.67
CA ILE A 124 12.08 1.04 11.03
C ILE A 124 11.05 -0.05 11.31
N ILE A 125 10.97 -1.07 10.43
CA ILE A 125 10.03 -2.18 10.60
C ILE A 125 10.34 -2.96 11.88
N TYR A 126 11.62 -3.17 12.21
CA TYR A 126 12.01 -3.92 13.40
C TYR A 126 11.80 -3.13 14.69
N SER A 127 11.97 -1.81 14.66
CA SER A 127 11.87 -0.94 15.85
C SER A 127 10.44 -0.66 16.30
N ASN A 128 9.44 -0.81 15.42
CA ASN A 128 8.06 -0.45 15.72
C ASN A 128 7.11 -1.63 15.46
N ASN A 129 6.42 -2.08 16.51
CA ASN A 129 5.51 -3.23 16.44
C ASN A 129 4.38 -3.03 15.42
N ASN A 130 3.85 -1.83 15.24
CA ASN A 130 2.78 -1.57 14.27
C ASN A 130 3.27 -1.81 12.84
N TYR A 131 4.49 -1.36 12.50
CA TYR A 131 5.08 -1.61 11.17
C TYR A 131 5.52 -3.07 11.01
N LYS A 132 6.02 -3.72 12.08
CA LYS A 132 6.34 -5.15 12.08
C LYS A 132 5.12 -6.00 11.76
N ASP A 133 3.99 -5.73 12.41
CA ASP A 133 2.74 -6.44 12.13
C ASP A 133 2.28 -6.23 10.69
N ARG A 134 2.31 -5.00 10.20
CA ARG A 134 1.85 -4.67 8.84
C ARG A 134 2.75 -5.21 7.74
N PHE A 135 4.06 -5.04 7.85
CA PHE A 135 4.98 -5.39 6.79
C PHE A 135 5.56 -6.78 6.94
N TRP A 136 5.96 -7.20 8.14
CA TRP A 136 6.52 -8.53 8.35
C TRP A 136 5.43 -9.60 8.43
N ILE A 137 4.48 -9.46 9.37
CA ILE A 137 3.49 -10.52 9.62
C ILE A 137 2.45 -10.59 8.51
N MET A 138 1.93 -9.44 8.04
CA MET A 138 0.83 -9.42 7.07
C MET A 138 1.28 -9.38 5.60
N LEU A 139 2.55 -9.09 5.28
CA LEU A 139 3.05 -9.03 3.91
C LEU A 139 4.12 -10.11 3.65
N ILE A 140 5.25 -10.07 4.38
CA ILE A 140 6.42 -10.89 4.08
C ILE A 140 6.20 -12.34 4.51
N LYS A 141 5.73 -12.58 5.72
CA LYS A 141 5.51 -13.93 6.27
C LYS A 141 4.56 -14.77 5.42
N PRO A 142 3.38 -14.28 4.97
CA PRO A 142 2.52 -15.04 4.07
C PRO A 142 3.18 -15.35 2.72
N VAL A 143 3.96 -14.42 2.16
CA VAL A 143 4.66 -14.63 0.89
C VAL A 143 5.71 -15.74 1.03
N ILE A 144 6.50 -15.74 2.10
CA ILE A 144 7.48 -16.80 2.37
C ILE A 144 6.78 -18.15 2.60
N GLN A 145 5.69 -18.17 3.36
CA GLN A 145 4.92 -19.39 3.62
C GLN A 145 4.14 -19.87 2.39
N SER A 146 3.73 -18.98 1.48
CA SER A 146 3.00 -19.29 0.25
C SER A 146 3.86 -19.96 -0.82
N SER A 147 5.17 -19.90 -0.70
CA SER A 147 6.07 -20.57 -1.64
C SER A 147 5.83 -22.08 -1.71
N LEU A 148 5.09 -22.65 -0.73
CA LEU A 148 4.73 -24.06 -0.67
C LEU A 148 3.39 -24.40 -1.33
N ASN A 149 2.37 -23.51 -1.28
CA ASN A 149 1.09 -23.72 -1.97
C ASN A 149 0.25 -22.42 -2.04
N PRO A 150 0.10 -21.79 -3.23
CA PRO A 150 -0.67 -20.54 -3.38
C PRO A 150 -2.14 -20.65 -2.96
N VAL A 151 -2.76 -21.82 -3.13
CA VAL A 151 -4.17 -22.04 -2.81
C VAL A 151 -4.40 -22.01 -1.29
N THR A 152 -3.51 -22.63 -0.52
CA THR A 152 -3.59 -22.60 0.95
C THR A 152 -3.39 -21.20 1.49
N THR A 153 -2.52 -20.40 0.91
CA THR A 153 -2.31 -19.01 1.29
C THR A 153 -3.56 -18.17 1.05
N LEU A 154 -4.23 -18.38 -0.08
CA LEU A 154 -5.50 -17.72 -0.38
C LEU A 154 -6.57 -18.09 0.65
N LYS A 155 -6.71 -19.37 1.00
CA LYS A 155 -7.66 -19.84 2.03
C LYS A 155 -7.35 -19.26 3.42
N MET A 156 -6.09 -18.90 3.69
CA MET A 156 -5.65 -18.29 4.94
C MET A 156 -5.70 -16.76 4.92
N SER A 157 -6.19 -16.12 3.86
CA SER A 157 -6.26 -14.67 3.72
C SER A 157 -7.70 -14.15 3.75
N THR A 158 -7.88 -12.91 4.21
CA THR A 158 -9.17 -12.19 4.11
C THR A 158 -9.60 -12.01 2.67
N TYR A 159 -8.66 -11.75 1.76
CA TYR A 159 -8.94 -11.61 0.33
C TYR A 159 -9.49 -12.89 -0.30
N GLY A 160 -8.98 -14.04 0.12
CA GLY A 160 -9.52 -15.31 -0.35
C GLY A 160 -10.99 -15.49 -0.01
N ALA A 161 -11.40 -15.10 1.20
CA ALA A 161 -12.81 -15.14 1.59
C ALA A 161 -13.68 -14.18 0.75
N HIS A 162 -13.16 -12.99 0.39
CA HIS A 162 -13.85 -12.05 -0.50
C HIS A 162 -14.01 -12.62 -1.91
N TYR A 163 -12.97 -13.24 -2.46
CA TYR A 163 -12.98 -13.83 -3.81
C TYR A 163 -13.89 -15.05 -3.89
N ASP A 164 -13.85 -15.92 -2.88
CA ASP A 164 -14.78 -17.08 -2.82
C ASP A 164 -16.24 -16.63 -2.79
N ALA A 165 -16.55 -15.63 -1.96
CA ALA A 165 -17.90 -15.07 -1.91
C ALA A 165 -18.31 -14.45 -3.27
N ALA A 166 -17.42 -13.66 -3.90
CA ALA A 166 -17.70 -13.04 -5.20
C ALA A 166 -17.97 -14.07 -6.30
N ILE A 167 -17.17 -15.15 -6.36
CA ILE A 167 -17.36 -16.23 -7.33
C ILE A 167 -18.69 -16.95 -7.09
N LYS A 168 -19.06 -17.22 -5.84
CA LYS A 168 -20.34 -17.86 -5.51
C LYS A 168 -21.54 -16.98 -5.87
N ILE A 169 -21.46 -15.68 -5.55
CA ILE A 169 -22.49 -14.70 -5.91
C ILE A 169 -22.65 -14.64 -7.43
N PHE A 170 -21.54 -14.57 -8.19
CA PHE A 170 -21.59 -14.61 -9.64
C PHE A 170 -22.25 -15.89 -10.18
N ASN A 171 -21.90 -17.05 -9.63
CA ASN A 171 -22.49 -18.32 -10.07
C ASN A 171 -24.00 -18.38 -9.87
N ASP A 172 -24.52 -17.73 -8.84
CA ASP A 172 -25.94 -17.64 -8.56
C ASP A 172 -26.67 -16.58 -9.41
N ASN A 173 -25.94 -15.55 -9.89
CA ASN A 173 -26.51 -14.38 -10.55
C ASN A 173 -25.85 -14.08 -11.91
N LYS A 174 -25.56 -15.09 -12.73
CA LYS A 174 -24.71 -15.03 -13.94
C LYS A 174 -25.12 -14.01 -14.99
N PHE A 175 -26.42 -13.69 -15.11
CA PHE A 175 -26.92 -12.87 -16.21
C PHE A 175 -27.02 -11.38 -15.86
N PHE A 176 -27.44 -11.06 -14.65
CA PHE A 176 -27.72 -9.67 -14.27
C PHE A 176 -26.85 -9.18 -13.11
N GLY A 177 -26.04 -10.10 -12.50
CA GLY A 177 -25.33 -9.80 -11.29
C GLY A 177 -26.26 -9.42 -10.14
N ILE A 178 -25.72 -8.87 -9.08
CA ILE A 178 -26.48 -8.40 -7.91
C ILE A 178 -26.71 -6.88 -7.90
N GLY A 179 -26.20 -6.18 -8.91
CA GLY A 179 -26.29 -4.73 -9.02
C GLY A 179 -25.21 -3.97 -8.24
N LEU A 180 -25.00 -2.72 -8.63
CA LEU A 180 -23.94 -1.87 -8.06
C LEU A 180 -24.11 -1.70 -6.54
N LYS A 181 -22.99 -1.83 -5.82
CA LYS A 181 -22.87 -1.65 -4.35
C LYS A 181 -23.62 -2.67 -3.49
N ASN A 182 -24.26 -3.67 -4.07
CA ASN A 182 -25.00 -4.71 -3.32
C ASN A 182 -24.09 -5.82 -2.78
N PHE A 183 -22.83 -5.88 -3.18
CA PHE A 183 -21.89 -6.90 -2.72
C PHE A 183 -21.81 -6.99 -1.19
N ARG A 184 -21.84 -5.87 -0.48
CA ARG A 184 -21.79 -5.84 0.99
C ARG A 184 -22.96 -6.57 1.63
N MET A 185 -24.16 -6.39 1.08
CA MET A 185 -25.37 -7.02 1.61
C MET A 185 -25.38 -8.52 1.28
N GLU A 186 -25.13 -8.84 0.02
CA GLU A 186 -25.21 -10.21 -0.47
C GLU A 186 -24.08 -11.08 0.10
N SER A 187 -22.85 -10.60 0.16
CA SER A 187 -21.72 -11.35 0.74
C SER A 187 -21.88 -11.65 2.23
N GLY A 188 -22.71 -10.89 2.95
CA GLY A 188 -23.10 -11.18 4.33
C GLY A 188 -23.98 -12.42 4.49
N ASN A 189 -24.68 -12.85 3.43
CA ASN A 189 -25.58 -13.98 3.48
C ASN A 189 -24.84 -15.27 3.88
N THR A 190 -25.44 -16.03 4.81
CA THR A 190 -24.86 -17.29 5.32
C THR A 190 -24.66 -18.35 4.24
N LYS A 191 -25.42 -18.28 3.14
CA LYS A 191 -25.31 -19.11 1.95
C LYS A 191 -23.90 -19.13 1.36
N TYR A 192 -23.19 -17.98 1.42
CA TYR A 192 -21.84 -17.82 0.85
C TYR A 192 -20.72 -18.09 1.86
N ARG A 193 -21.08 -18.51 3.07
CA ARG A 193 -20.10 -18.88 4.09
C ARG A 193 -19.34 -20.15 3.67
N ASN A 194 -18.00 -20.08 3.71
CA ASN A 194 -17.14 -21.20 3.41
C ASN A 194 -16.21 -21.50 4.58
N LYS A 195 -16.43 -22.60 5.27
CA LYS A 195 -15.67 -23.00 6.47
C LYS A 195 -14.20 -23.36 6.17
N GLU A 196 -13.86 -23.59 4.91
CA GLU A 196 -12.47 -23.85 4.51
C GLU A 196 -11.58 -22.60 4.58
N PHE A 197 -12.19 -21.41 4.61
CA PHE A 197 -11.48 -20.15 4.74
C PHE A 197 -11.46 -19.69 6.20
N ILE A 198 -10.24 -19.47 6.75
CA ILE A 198 -10.07 -19.06 8.16
C ILE A 198 -10.82 -17.75 8.46
N PHE A 199 -10.80 -16.81 7.52
CA PHE A 199 -11.44 -15.49 7.64
C PHE A 199 -12.80 -15.42 6.93
N THR A 200 -13.56 -16.52 6.91
CA THR A 200 -14.83 -16.57 6.16
C THR A 200 -15.83 -15.49 6.59
N ASP A 201 -15.79 -15.03 7.84
CA ASP A 201 -16.70 -13.99 8.34
C ASP A 201 -16.28 -12.58 7.87
N ALA A 202 -15.02 -12.40 7.47
CA ALA A 202 -14.56 -11.16 6.84
C ALA A 202 -15.05 -10.97 5.39
N ARG A 203 -15.76 -11.96 4.80
CA ARG A 203 -16.30 -11.87 3.43
C ARG A 203 -17.25 -10.69 3.23
N GLN A 204 -17.95 -10.26 4.30
CA GLN A 204 -18.84 -9.11 4.27
C GLN A 204 -18.03 -7.81 4.24
N THR A 205 -17.87 -7.27 3.06
CA THR A 205 -17.12 -6.03 2.81
C THR A 205 -17.82 -5.17 1.76
N THR A 206 -17.44 -3.91 1.65
CA THR A 206 -18.05 -2.97 0.68
C THR A 206 -17.84 -3.40 -0.77
N HIS A 207 -16.74 -4.08 -1.05
CA HIS A 207 -16.35 -4.56 -2.38
C HIS A 207 -15.31 -5.69 -2.23
N PRO A 208 -15.16 -6.58 -3.20
CA PRO A 208 -14.25 -7.73 -3.09
C PRO A 208 -12.75 -7.37 -3.19
N HIS A 209 -12.37 -6.09 -3.15
CA HIS A 209 -11.00 -5.58 -3.22
C HIS A 209 -10.23 -5.93 -4.51
N GLN A 210 -10.97 -6.34 -5.56
CA GLN A 210 -10.38 -6.65 -6.86
C GLN A 210 -11.44 -6.39 -7.94
N ILE A 211 -11.12 -5.50 -8.88
CA ILE A 211 -12.07 -4.95 -9.86
C ILE A 211 -12.75 -6.04 -10.71
N HIS A 212 -12.03 -7.10 -11.08
CA HIS A 212 -12.63 -8.18 -11.88
C HIS A 212 -13.71 -8.92 -11.10
N PHE A 213 -13.52 -9.15 -9.81
CA PHE A 213 -14.54 -9.78 -8.96
C PHE A 213 -15.69 -8.83 -8.65
N GLU A 214 -15.44 -7.52 -8.61
CA GLU A 214 -16.50 -6.52 -8.45
C GLU A 214 -17.42 -6.41 -9.68
N ILE A 215 -16.84 -6.57 -10.88
CA ILE A 215 -17.62 -6.60 -12.12
C ILE A 215 -18.41 -7.92 -12.26
N LEU A 216 -17.84 -9.03 -11.77
CA LEU A 216 -18.49 -10.34 -11.85
C LEU A 216 -19.66 -10.49 -10.86
N SER A 217 -19.55 -9.91 -9.67
CA SER A 217 -20.56 -10.01 -8.63
C SER A 217 -21.64 -8.97 -8.77
#